data_1137c471f6c604a4c5298a0ee82f000e
#
_entry.id   1137c471f6c604a4c5298a0ee82f000e
#
_cell.length_a   1.000
_cell.length_b   1.000
_cell.length_c   1.000
_cell.angle_alpha   90.00
_cell.angle_beta   90.00
_cell.angle_gamma   90.00
#
_symmetry.space_group_name_H-M   'P 1'
#
loop_
_entity.id
_entity.type
_entity.pdbx_description
1 polymer ?
#
loop_
_entity_poly.entity_id
_entity_poly.type
_entity_poly.pdbx_seq_one_letter_code
_entity_poly.pdbx_strand_id
1 'polypeptide(L)'
;ESGGQDSDKGFIVIEKNKLEVTRLIKTADGVILHQISSGLVPSKGEKVRAVVDKDIRALIAGHHTSTHLLHSALQTVIDKNAEQRGSSVSSEKFRFDFVSSSQIKSDALEKIEDLVNVKIKEAIPVSTIVTSIDEAKKLGAKALFGEKYSDTVRIVKIGDFSMELCGGTHVKNTSEIVL
;
A
#
# COMPACT_ATOMS: atom_id res chain seq x y z
N GLU A 1 0.29 -7.67 -4.24
CA GLU A 1 -0.37 -6.38 -4.23
C GLU A 1 0.37 -5.40 -5.14
N SER A 2 -0.18 -4.22 -5.40
CA SER A 2 0.48 -3.18 -6.19
C SER A 2 1.21 -2.17 -5.30
N GLY A 3 2.01 -1.26 -5.90
CA GLY A 3 2.72 -0.21 -5.17
C GLY A 3 3.88 -0.70 -4.31
N GLY A 4 4.53 -1.81 -4.71
CA GLY A 4 5.65 -2.37 -3.94
C GLY A 4 5.25 -3.06 -2.63
N GLN A 5 3.96 -3.32 -2.43
CA GLN A 5 3.44 -3.96 -1.23
C GLN A 5 3.65 -5.47 -1.25
N ASP A 6 4.12 -6.03 -0.13
CA ASP A 6 4.19 -7.46 0.10
C ASP A 6 2.80 -8.11 0.03
N SER A 7 2.79 -9.40 -0.32
CA SER A 7 1.56 -10.20 -0.32
C SER A 7 1.11 -10.49 1.12
N ASP A 8 -0.20 -10.74 1.27
CA ASP A 8 -0.76 -11.19 2.53
C ASP A 8 -0.14 -12.51 2.99
N LYS A 9 -0.04 -12.65 4.30
CA LYS A 9 0.20 -13.92 4.99
C LYS A 9 -1.12 -14.46 5.56
N GLY A 10 -1.16 -15.74 5.81
CA GLY A 10 -2.34 -16.36 6.39
C GLY A 10 -2.41 -17.86 6.16
N PHE A 11 -3.62 -18.38 6.11
CA PHE A 11 -3.88 -19.82 6.11
C PHE A 11 -4.97 -20.19 5.11
N ILE A 12 -4.85 -21.38 4.53
CA ILE A 12 -5.96 -22.06 3.86
C ILE A 12 -6.51 -23.10 4.84
N VAL A 13 -7.80 -23.05 5.09
CA VAL A 13 -8.48 -23.98 5.98
C VAL A 13 -9.36 -24.92 5.16
N ILE A 14 -9.13 -26.24 5.32
CA ILE A 14 -9.86 -27.32 4.69
C ILE A 14 -10.40 -28.19 5.83
N GLU A 15 -11.71 -28.20 6.00
CA GLU A 15 -12.36 -28.85 7.14
C GLU A 15 -11.76 -28.40 8.49
N LYS A 16 -10.97 -29.25 9.15
CA LYS A 16 -10.25 -28.96 10.41
C LYS A 16 -8.76 -28.67 10.23
N ASN A 17 -8.25 -28.82 9.00
CA ASN A 17 -6.83 -28.64 8.73
C ASN A 17 -6.53 -27.17 8.38
N LYS A 18 -5.51 -26.61 9.00
CA LYS A 18 -5.02 -25.26 8.80
C LYS A 18 -3.65 -25.33 8.12
N LEU A 19 -3.57 -24.87 6.88
CA LEU A 19 -2.37 -24.90 6.05
C LEU A 19 -1.81 -23.48 5.94
N GLU A 20 -0.60 -23.28 6.43
CA GLU A 20 0.07 -21.97 6.34
C GLU A 20 0.45 -21.65 4.90
N VAL A 21 0.10 -20.45 4.46
CA VAL A 21 0.53 -19.88 3.17
C VAL A 21 1.86 -19.17 3.37
N THR A 22 2.93 -19.76 2.87
CA THR A 22 4.30 -19.23 3.03
C THR A 22 4.66 -18.21 1.95
N ARG A 23 4.02 -18.31 0.76
CA ARG A 23 4.27 -17.40 -0.36
C ARG A 23 3.07 -17.34 -1.31
N LEU A 24 2.84 -16.15 -1.86
CA LEU A 24 1.92 -15.93 -2.97
C LEU A 24 2.71 -15.54 -4.23
N ILE A 25 2.33 -16.10 -5.36
CA ILE A 25 2.94 -15.80 -6.67
C ILE A 25 1.80 -15.50 -7.63
N LYS A 26 1.83 -14.33 -8.26
CA LYS A 26 0.92 -13.98 -9.35
C LYS A 26 1.59 -14.31 -10.68
N THR A 27 0.97 -15.18 -11.46
CA THR A 27 1.45 -15.54 -12.80
C THR A 27 1.12 -14.45 -13.82
N ALA A 28 1.73 -14.52 -15.01
CA ALA A 28 1.51 -13.52 -16.07
C ALA A 28 0.05 -13.48 -16.57
N ASP A 29 -0.66 -14.60 -16.52
CA ASP A 29 -2.08 -14.73 -16.85
C ASP A 29 -3.03 -14.38 -15.69
N GLY A 30 -2.48 -13.90 -14.57
CA GLY A 30 -3.24 -13.37 -13.44
C GLY A 30 -3.67 -14.40 -12.39
N VAL A 31 -3.26 -15.67 -12.53
CA VAL A 31 -3.52 -16.71 -11.53
C VAL A 31 -2.68 -16.47 -10.28
N ILE A 32 -3.28 -16.63 -9.11
CA ILE A 32 -2.59 -16.51 -7.82
C ILE A 32 -2.29 -17.91 -7.28
N LEU A 33 -1.01 -18.24 -7.22
CA LEU A 33 -0.52 -19.49 -6.65
C LEU A 33 -0.24 -19.30 -5.16
N HIS A 34 -0.73 -20.23 -4.35
CA HIS A 34 -0.51 -20.25 -2.90
C HIS A 34 0.46 -21.38 -2.58
N GLN A 35 1.67 -21.03 -2.17
CA GLN A 35 2.63 -22.01 -1.65
C GLN A 35 2.30 -22.29 -0.18
N ILE A 36 2.07 -23.55 0.16
CA ILE A 36 1.80 -24.01 1.52
C ILE A 36 3.00 -24.75 2.09
N SER A 37 3.18 -24.65 3.43
CA SER A 37 4.35 -25.23 4.12
C SER A 37 4.39 -26.76 4.08
N SER A 38 3.25 -27.40 4.29
CA SER A 38 3.07 -28.85 4.28
C SER A 38 1.58 -29.18 4.40
N GLY A 39 1.23 -30.43 4.19
CA GLY A 39 -0.11 -30.95 4.48
C GLY A 39 -0.90 -31.38 3.25
N LEU A 40 -2.19 -31.51 3.43
CA LEU A 40 -3.14 -31.96 2.41
C LEU A 40 -3.32 -30.87 1.35
N VAL A 41 -3.06 -31.19 0.09
CA VAL A 41 -3.37 -30.29 -1.03
C VAL A 41 -4.84 -30.48 -1.42
N PRO A 42 -5.65 -29.38 -1.46
CA PRO A 42 -7.05 -29.49 -1.83
C PRO A 42 -7.20 -29.99 -3.27
N SER A 43 -8.20 -30.80 -3.49
CA SER A 43 -8.56 -31.27 -4.82
C SER A 43 -9.17 -30.13 -5.64
N LYS A 44 -9.08 -30.23 -6.97
CA LYS A 44 -9.72 -29.26 -7.87
C LYS A 44 -11.24 -29.22 -7.63
N GLY A 45 -11.76 -28.02 -7.34
CA GLY A 45 -13.17 -27.79 -7.04
C GLY A 45 -13.55 -27.95 -5.57
N GLU A 46 -12.63 -28.36 -4.71
CA GLU A 46 -12.85 -28.42 -3.27
C GLU A 46 -13.02 -27.01 -2.68
N LYS A 47 -14.00 -26.86 -1.77
CA LYS A 47 -14.20 -25.59 -1.08
C LYS A 47 -13.19 -25.41 0.04
N VAL A 48 -12.47 -24.32 -0.01
CA VAL A 48 -11.50 -23.93 1.02
C VAL A 48 -11.85 -22.56 1.58
N ARG A 49 -11.41 -22.26 2.79
CA ARG A 49 -11.52 -20.94 3.39
C ARG A 49 -10.13 -20.32 3.52
N ALA A 50 -9.88 -19.24 2.78
CA ALA A 50 -8.68 -18.43 2.97
C ALA A 50 -8.88 -17.49 4.16
N VAL A 51 -7.91 -17.47 5.06
CA VAL A 51 -7.89 -16.63 6.27
C VAL A 51 -6.63 -15.79 6.24
N VAL A 52 -6.80 -14.48 6.06
CA VAL A 52 -5.68 -13.53 6.09
C VAL A 52 -5.29 -13.24 7.53
N ASP A 53 -3.98 -13.14 7.78
CA ASP A 53 -3.45 -12.63 9.04
C ASP A 53 -3.78 -11.12 9.15
N LYS A 54 -4.70 -10.80 10.05
CA LYS A 54 -5.23 -9.44 10.19
C LYS A 54 -4.21 -8.48 10.78
N ASP A 55 -3.34 -8.96 11.66
CA ASP A 55 -2.36 -8.14 12.35
C ASP A 55 -1.23 -7.75 11.39
N ILE A 56 -0.73 -8.70 10.62
CA ILE A 56 0.26 -8.46 9.56
C ILE A 56 -0.33 -7.52 8.49
N ARG A 57 -1.58 -7.76 8.06
CA ARG A 57 -2.24 -6.88 7.09
C ARG A 57 -2.43 -5.46 7.63
N ALA A 58 -2.75 -5.29 8.91
CA ALA A 58 -2.89 -3.97 9.52
C ALA A 58 -1.57 -3.18 9.51
N LEU A 59 -0.45 -3.84 9.86
CA LEU A 59 0.88 -3.23 9.79
C LEU A 59 1.24 -2.81 8.36
N ILE A 60 1.03 -3.70 7.39
CA ILE A 60 1.27 -3.40 5.97
C ILE A 60 0.40 -2.22 5.49
N ALA A 61 -0.88 -2.21 5.85
CA ALA A 61 -1.79 -1.12 5.48
C ALA A 61 -1.37 0.22 6.12
N GLY A 62 -0.92 0.21 7.38
CA GLY A 62 -0.34 1.36 8.05
C GLY A 62 0.90 1.88 7.33
N HIS A 63 1.87 1.02 7.06
CA HIS A 63 3.07 1.36 6.32
C HIS A 63 2.78 1.89 4.91
N HIS A 64 1.82 1.26 4.19
CA HIS A 64 1.45 1.72 2.85
C HIS A 64 0.78 3.10 2.90
N THR A 65 -0.08 3.35 3.87
CA THR A 65 -0.68 4.69 4.06
C THR A 65 0.39 5.71 4.43
N SER A 66 1.37 5.33 5.26
CA SER A 66 2.51 6.19 5.62
C SER A 66 3.36 6.59 4.41
N THR A 67 3.48 5.74 3.36
CA THR A 67 4.20 6.15 2.14
C THR A 67 3.49 7.30 1.43
N HIS A 68 2.16 7.31 1.38
CA HIS A 68 1.38 8.41 0.80
C HIS A 68 1.50 9.70 1.63
N LEU A 69 1.49 9.59 2.97
CA LEU A 69 1.74 10.72 3.85
C LEU A 69 3.15 11.28 3.65
N LEU A 70 4.17 10.40 3.60
CA LEU A 70 5.55 10.79 3.36
C LEU A 70 5.71 11.47 2.00
N HIS A 71 5.13 10.93 0.93
CA HIS A 71 5.20 11.53 -0.40
C HIS A 71 4.65 12.96 -0.41
N SER A 72 3.47 13.17 0.18
CA SER A 72 2.87 14.51 0.27
C SER A 72 3.67 15.45 1.19
N ALA A 73 4.27 14.94 2.26
CA ALA A 73 5.15 15.71 3.13
C ALA A 73 6.44 16.13 2.41
N LEU A 74 7.07 15.24 1.64
CA LEU A 74 8.22 15.54 0.79
C LEU A 74 7.90 16.65 -0.22
N GLN A 75 6.73 16.56 -0.86
CA GLN A 75 6.28 17.59 -1.81
C GLN A 75 6.01 18.94 -1.13
N THR A 76 5.60 18.93 0.12
CA THR A 76 5.33 20.14 0.90
C THR A 76 6.62 20.80 1.40
N VAL A 77 7.59 20.00 1.86
CA VAL A 77 8.78 20.51 2.58
C VAL A 77 9.99 20.69 1.65
N ILE A 78 10.15 19.80 0.67
CA ILE A 78 11.35 19.78 -0.19
C ILE A 78 11.08 20.37 -1.57
N ASP A 79 10.22 19.70 -2.35
CA ASP A 79 9.92 20.09 -3.73
C ASP A 79 8.55 19.53 -4.13
N LYS A 80 7.64 20.42 -4.54
CA LYS A 80 6.30 20.06 -5.03
C LYS A 80 6.33 19.04 -6.19
N ASN A 81 7.45 18.91 -6.88
CA ASN A 81 7.67 17.97 -7.97
C ASN A 81 8.39 16.69 -7.51
N ALA A 82 8.57 16.47 -6.21
CA ALA A 82 9.14 15.22 -5.73
C ALA A 82 8.30 14.05 -6.21
N GLU A 83 8.89 13.17 -7.02
CA GLU A 83 8.24 12.02 -7.63
C GLU A 83 8.80 10.73 -7.07
N GLN A 84 7.90 9.78 -6.77
CA GLN A 84 8.30 8.43 -6.41
C GLN A 84 8.99 7.74 -7.60
N ARG A 85 10.11 7.08 -7.32
CA ARG A 85 10.86 6.25 -8.27
C ARG A 85 10.84 4.77 -7.91
N GLY A 86 10.47 4.45 -6.70
CA GLY A 86 10.31 3.10 -6.21
C GLY A 86 9.74 3.10 -4.80
N SER A 87 9.20 1.96 -4.40
CA SER A 87 8.75 1.71 -3.04
C SER A 87 8.81 0.24 -2.69
N SER A 88 8.89 -0.05 -1.42
CA SER A 88 8.73 -1.39 -0.86
C SER A 88 7.99 -1.26 0.46
N VAL A 89 6.96 -2.06 0.65
CA VAL A 89 6.09 -2.02 1.85
C VAL A 89 5.93 -3.41 2.40
N SER A 90 6.42 -3.64 3.61
CA SER A 90 6.30 -4.89 4.37
C SER A 90 5.62 -4.65 5.72
N SER A 91 5.44 -5.70 6.51
CA SER A 91 4.97 -5.58 7.90
C SER A 91 6.01 -5.00 8.85
N GLU A 92 7.29 -4.96 8.47
CA GLU A 92 8.38 -4.49 9.32
C GLU A 92 8.77 -3.05 9.03
N LYS A 93 8.70 -2.66 7.75
CA LYS A 93 9.14 -1.34 7.29
C LYS A 93 8.60 -1.02 5.91
N PHE A 94 8.71 0.25 5.55
CA PHE A 94 8.60 0.66 4.15
C PHE A 94 9.85 1.42 3.69
N ARG A 95 10.06 1.44 2.37
CA ARG A 95 11.07 2.25 1.69
C ARG A 95 10.38 3.09 0.63
N PHE A 96 10.82 4.32 0.51
CA PHE A 96 10.31 5.25 -0.50
C PHE A 96 11.51 5.88 -1.21
N ASP A 97 11.67 5.59 -2.49
CA ASP A 97 12.75 6.10 -3.33
C ASP A 97 12.20 7.27 -4.14
N PHE A 98 12.91 8.40 -4.14
CA PHE A 98 12.54 9.60 -4.89
C PHE A 98 13.76 10.36 -5.37
N VAL A 99 13.55 11.26 -6.34
CA VAL A 99 14.64 12.12 -6.85
C VAL A 99 14.65 13.43 -6.06
N SER A 100 15.83 13.82 -5.61
CA SER A 100 16.08 15.14 -5.04
C SER A 100 17.24 15.80 -5.77
N SER A 101 17.12 17.09 -6.06
CA SER A 101 18.19 17.89 -6.70
C SER A 101 19.35 18.18 -5.76
N SER A 102 19.19 17.99 -4.45
CA SER A 102 20.19 18.24 -3.43
C SER A 102 20.03 17.29 -2.23
N GLN A 103 21.06 17.20 -1.42
CA GLN A 103 21.01 16.45 -0.16
C GLN A 103 19.98 17.08 0.78
N ILE A 104 19.13 16.23 1.36
CA ILE A 104 18.15 16.67 2.36
C ILE A 104 18.88 16.91 3.67
N LYS A 105 18.72 18.10 4.23
CA LYS A 105 19.31 18.49 5.51
C LYS A 105 18.48 17.93 6.68
N SER A 106 19.13 17.80 7.85
CA SER A 106 18.48 17.26 9.05
C SER A 106 17.22 18.03 9.48
N ASP A 107 17.27 19.36 9.38
CA ASP A 107 16.11 20.21 9.71
C ASP A 107 14.89 19.99 8.81
N ALA A 108 15.14 19.62 7.54
CA ALA A 108 14.07 19.26 6.62
C ALA A 108 13.52 17.85 6.90
N LEU A 109 14.37 16.91 7.31
CA LEU A 109 13.92 15.58 7.74
C LEU A 109 13.03 15.67 8.98
N GLU A 110 13.42 16.45 9.99
CA GLU A 110 12.62 16.70 11.18
C GLU A 110 11.25 17.29 10.82
N LYS A 111 11.19 18.28 9.93
CA LYS A 111 9.92 18.88 9.47
C LYS A 111 9.03 17.88 8.73
N ILE A 112 9.61 16.97 7.94
CA ILE A 112 8.85 15.93 7.25
C ILE A 112 8.27 14.95 8.27
N GLU A 113 9.07 14.49 9.22
CA GLU A 113 8.64 13.60 10.29
C GLU A 113 7.52 14.23 11.11
N ASP A 114 7.70 15.46 11.57
CA ASP A 114 6.68 16.20 12.31
C ASP A 114 5.38 16.34 11.52
N LEU A 115 5.46 16.67 10.23
CA LEU A 115 4.29 16.82 9.38
C LEU A 115 3.54 15.50 9.22
N VAL A 116 4.25 14.39 8.99
CA VAL A 116 3.64 13.05 8.90
C VAL A 116 2.97 12.70 10.24
N ASN A 117 3.65 12.92 11.36
CA ASN A 117 3.12 12.63 12.69
C ASN A 117 1.88 13.48 13.03
N VAL A 118 1.86 14.77 12.62
CA VAL A 118 0.68 15.62 12.73
C VAL A 118 -0.48 15.04 11.93
N LYS A 119 -0.26 14.61 10.68
CA LYS A 119 -1.31 14.03 9.83
C LYS A 119 -1.84 12.70 10.36
N ILE A 120 -1.03 11.93 11.06
CA ILE A 120 -1.48 10.73 11.77
C ILE A 120 -2.39 11.10 12.94
N LYS A 121 -1.97 12.08 13.76
CA LYS A 121 -2.74 12.54 14.93
C LYS A 121 -4.05 13.27 14.57
N GLU A 122 -4.13 13.88 13.40
CA GLU A 122 -5.35 14.50 12.88
C GLU A 122 -6.48 13.50 12.60
N ALA A 123 -6.23 12.21 12.66
CA ALA A 123 -7.21 11.15 12.43
C ALA A 123 -8.00 11.33 11.11
N ILE A 124 -7.27 11.55 10.02
CA ILE A 124 -7.85 11.87 8.71
C ILE A 124 -8.50 10.62 8.10
N PRO A 125 -9.74 10.70 7.61
CA PRO A 125 -10.36 9.59 6.88
C PRO A 125 -9.61 9.25 5.59
N VAL A 126 -9.40 7.95 5.36
CA VAL A 126 -8.83 7.41 4.14
C VAL A 126 -9.94 6.77 3.31
N SER A 127 -10.19 7.33 2.15
CA SER A 127 -11.25 6.88 1.25
C SER A 127 -10.70 6.38 -0.08
N THR A 128 -11.49 5.58 -0.77
CA THR A 128 -11.12 5.04 -2.09
C THR A 128 -12.22 5.33 -3.11
N ILE A 129 -11.81 5.69 -4.32
CA ILE A 129 -12.68 5.96 -5.47
C ILE A 129 -12.21 5.08 -6.61
N VAL A 130 -13.13 4.34 -7.23
CA VAL A 130 -12.86 3.59 -8.47
C VAL A 130 -13.51 4.34 -9.61
N THR A 131 -12.70 4.73 -10.60
CA THR A 131 -13.16 5.57 -11.73
C THR A 131 -12.31 5.35 -12.97
N SER A 132 -12.62 6.03 -14.07
CA SER A 132 -11.78 6.02 -15.26
C SER A 132 -10.48 6.80 -15.03
N ILE A 133 -9.43 6.45 -15.78
CA ILE A 133 -8.14 7.17 -15.71
C ILE A 133 -8.30 8.66 -16.07
N ASP A 134 -9.18 8.99 -17.00
CA ASP A 134 -9.41 10.38 -17.38
C ASP A 134 -10.12 11.19 -16.30
N GLU A 135 -11.08 10.58 -15.62
CA GLU A 135 -11.73 11.25 -14.49
C GLU A 135 -10.78 11.38 -13.30
N ALA A 136 -9.95 10.39 -13.04
CA ALA A 136 -8.90 10.46 -12.00
C ALA A 136 -7.94 11.64 -12.25
N LYS A 137 -7.53 11.87 -13.51
CA LYS A 137 -6.69 13.02 -13.89
C LYS A 137 -7.40 14.34 -13.65
N LYS A 138 -8.71 14.45 -14.00
CA LYS A 138 -9.51 15.66 -13.74
C LYS A 138 -9.64 15.96 -12.24
N LEU A 139 -9.74 14.93 -11.41
CA LEU A 139 -9.76 15.05 -9.96
C LEU A 139 -8.40 15.47 -9.40
N GLY A 140 -7.31 15.44 -10.18
CA GLY A 140 -5.97 15.78 -9.75
C GLY A 140 -5.26 14.63 -9.04
N ALA A 141 -5.72 13.38 -9.20
CA ALA A 141 -5.05 12.22 -8.62
C ALA A 141 -3.67 12.02 -9.26
N LYS A 142 -2.65 11.87 -8.41
CA LYS A 142 -1.28 11.65 -8.85
C LYS A 142 -1.09 10.21 -9.31
N ALA A 143 -0.46 10.05 -10.48
CA ALA A 143 -0.05 8.76 -11.00
C ALA A 143 1.43 8.52 -10.65
N LEU A 144 1.79 7.29 -10.33
CA LEU A 144 3.18 6.94 -10.07
C LEU A 144 3.96 6.84 -11.39
N PHE A 145 5.22 7.26 -11.37
CA PHE A 145 6.08 7.22 -12.54
C PHE A 145 6.33 5.76 -13.00
N GLY A 146 6.21 5.52 -14.30
CA GLY A 146 6.50 4.22 -14.92
C GLY A 146 5.43 3.14 -14.75
N GLU A 147 4.37 3.39 -14.00
CA GLU A 147 3.24 2.46 -13.87
C GLU A 147 2.33 2.51 -15.10
N LYS A 148 1.88 1.32 -15.53
CA LYS A 148 0.86 1.19 -16.57
C LYS A 148 -0.50 1.00 -15.91
N TYR A 149 -1.41 1.90 -16.20
CA TYR A 149 -2.76 1.88 -15.66
C TYR A 149 -3.74 1.34 -16.69
N SER A 150 -4.73 0.58 -16.23
CA SER A 150 -5.90 0.19 -17.01
C SER A 150 -6.86 1.37 -17.16
N ASP A 151 -7.89 1.23 -18.01
CA ASP A 151 -8.94 2.25 -18.19
C ASP A 151 -9.67 2.58 -16.88
N THR A 152 -9.77 1.58 -15.99
CA THR A 152 -10.33 1.75 -14.64
C THR A 152 -9.22 1.73 -13.60
N VAL A 153 -9.19 2.74 -12.74
CA VAL A 153 -8.18 2.94 -11.70
C VAL A 153 -8.83 3.13 -10.34
N ARG A 154 -8.05 2.85 -9.30
CA ARG A 154 -8.43 3.11 -7.90
C ARG A 154 -7.60 4.28 -7.39
N ILE A 155 -8.28 5.29 -6.87
CA ILE A 155 -7.70 6.44 -6.17
C ILE A 155 -7.76 6.16 -4.67
N VAL A 156 -6.69 6.45 -3.97
CA VAL A 156 -6.64 6.53 -2.51
C VAL A 156 -6.53 8.00 -2.11
N LYS A 157 -7.49 8.47 -1.32
CA LYS A 157 -7.54 9.86 -0.85
C LYS A 157 -7.42 9.90 0.68
N ILE A 158 -6.50 10.71 1.19
CA ILE A 158 -6.29 10.97 2.62
C ILE A 158 -6.68 12.42 2.88
N GLY A 159 -7.95 12.67 3.19
CA GLY A 159 -8.50 14.01 3.29
C GLY A 159 -8.16 14.86 2.04
N ASP A 160 -7.66 16.07 2.27
CA ASP A 160 -7.14 16.93 1.19
C ASP A 160 -5.60 16.93 1.14
N PHE A 161 -4.95 16.07 1.93
CA PHE A 161 -3.49 16.02 2.05
C PHE A 161 -2.83 15.15 0.98
N SER A 162 -3.44 14.02 0.61
CA SER A 162 -2.92 13.13 -0.44
C SER A 162 -4.04 12.57 -1.31
N MET A 163 -3.80 12.47 -2.62
CA MET A 163 -4.69 11.81 -3.57
C MET A 163 -3.85 11.15 -4.68
N GLU A 164 -3.80 9.82 -4.67
CA GLU A 164 -2.91 9.05 -5.55
C GLU A 164 -3.58 7.81 -6.12
N LEU A 165 -3.15 7.41 -7.32
CA LEU A 165 -3.54 6.13 -7.91
C LEU A 165 -2.83 5.01 -7.16
N CYS A 166 -3.56 4.14 -6.49
CA CYS A 166 -2.98 3.04 -5.74
C CYS A 166 -3.92 1.83 -5.63
N GLY A 167 -3.39 0.65 -5.93
CA GLY A 167 -4.11 -0.62 -5.81
C GLY A 167 -3.85 -1.39 -4.51
N GLY A 168 -3.00 -0.88 -3.62
CA GLY A 168 -2.63 -1.55 -2.37
C GLY A 168 -3.66 -1.44 -1.25
N THR A 169 -3.34 -1.98 -0.09
CA THR A 169 -4.20 -1.92 1.10
C THR A 169 -3.85 -0.72 1.96
N HIS A 170 -4.86 -0.08 2.51
CA HIS A 170 -4.72 1.11 3.34
C HIS A 170 -5.58 1.02 4.60
N VAL A 171 -5.20 1.76 5.63
CA VAL A 171 -6.04 1.98 6.81
C VAL A 171 -7.29 2.78 6.42
N LYS A 172 -8.33 2.77 7.26
CA LYS A 172 -9.53 3.57 7.05
C LYS A 172 -9.42 4.98 7.62
N ASN A 173 -8.50 5.15 8.56
CA ASN A 173 -8.22 6.41 9.23
C ASN A 173 -6.72 6.47 9.57
N THR A 174 -6.11 7.65 9.46
CA THR A 174 -4.68 7.80 9.74
C THR A 174 -4.32 7.48 11.19
N SER A 175 -5.25 7.61 12.14
CA SER A 175 -5.04 7.22 13.55
C SER A 175 -4.83 5.71 13.76
N GLU A 176 -5.10 4.88 12.77
CA GLU A 176 -4.82 3.44 12.82
C GLU A 176 -3.35 3.10 12.54
N ILE A 177 -2.54 4.09 12.11
CA ILE A 177 -1.11 3.92 11.88
C ILE A 177 -0.42 3.88 13.24
N VAL A 178 0.25 2.76 13.53
CA VAL A 178 1.08 2.56 14.72
C VAL A 178 2.50 2.99 14.38
N LEU A 179 3.03 3.90 15.20
CA LEU A 179 4.41 4.41 15.09
C LEU A 179 5.30 3.74 16.13
#